data_638405df0ecabe7b635ec948b02df0cc
#
_entry.id   638405df0ecabe7b635ec948b02df0cc
#
_cell.length_a   1.000
_cell.length_b   1.000
_cell.length_c   1.000
_cell.angle_alpha   90.00
_cell.angle_beta   90.00
_cell.angle_gamma   90.00
#
_symmetry.space_group_name_H-M   'P 1'
#
loop_
_entity.id
_entity.type
_entity.pdbx_description
1 polymer ?
#
loop_
_entity_poly.entity_id
_entity_poly.type
_entity_poly.pdbx_seq_one_letter_code
_entity_poly.pdbx_strand_id
1 'polypeptide(L)'
;MESIQHKLNKYTATDCFQYELTEQQQTVNCINIVRSHIREVFPTCQNNVMPVDYIISDTSNNLDFLLDKNNYTANVLRHKGYKDEKVLEKTIKIVNQNKLTEACGDNYYLRSYINEKVLTDCLISLRCASFVTPNIKLSIANSEVVSKLVILGNCDRSVGQKKMSKIFSNLLHELNTKTEDWYDYLNAKHYSKIKLVSNLPLEWSLHNSLPLMIRHEVSRIPISPGYISTKLLTDTENLILTPEQLCRIKIISSFKEEDPIGSDLKNKLSLLNNPEITKVGESIKAFEELTKKIDPSKLNNKDFDLDIKFHSVKNREELILCLNDDPTTITIFDLHGGHTENESGFISLIEEDVAIDEIIDEVKLLSPIIVLSACDTNPIDRNHTNTANAFLKGGSKTVLASALPVISHESSVFIFRLLLRIKSYLPRVMENSSLRWSNLVTGMLRRSYYTELAYLLREKQSTNVCPDNEFIDMNFRIGILLDPLHDNWHEKIMHIITETFQIDIKDLEKFINDNFMMPECLKYIQIGNPDLILIESGEHIKLN
;
A
#
# COMPACT_ATOMS: atom_id res chain seq x y z
N MET A 1 7.01 17.34 35.77
CA MET A 1 8.31 16.93 35.18
C MET A 1 9.04 15.90 36.05
N GLU A 2 9.18 16.07 37.35
CA GLU A 2 9.85 15.09 38.25
C GLU A 2 9.23 13.68 38.21
N SER A 3 7.91 13.54 38.13
CA SER A 3 7.24 12.22 38.06
C SER A 3 7.53 11.47 36.73
N ILE A 4 7.73 12.21 35.64
CA ILE A 4 8.08 11.66 34.31
C ILE A 4 9.52 11.15 34.32
N GLN A 5 10.43 11.93 34.90
CA GLN A 5 11.84 11.58 35.02
C GLN A 5 12.07 10.37 35.93
N HIS A 6 11.28 10.26 37.00
CA HIS A 6 11.34 9.13 37.91
C HIS A 6 10.85 7.83 37.28
N LYS A 7 9.77 7.89 36.49
CA LYS A 7 9.24 6.72 35.74
C LYS A 7 10.19 6.32 34.61
N LEU A 8 10.74 7.27 33.85
CA LEU A 8 11.77 7.00 32.83
C LEU A 8 12.98 6.30 33.43
N ASN A 9 13.49 6.78 34.57
CA ASN A 9 14.61 6.14 35.27
C ASN A 9 14.28 4.73 35.80
N LYS A 10 13.03 4.45 36.10
CA LYS A 10 12.59 3.11 36.56
C LYS A 10 12.58 2.08 35.41
N TYR A 11 12.25 2.50 34.20
CA TYR A 11 12.22 1.61 33.02
C TYR A 11 13.59 1.48 32.33
N THR A 12 14.43 2.51 32.38
CA THR A 12 15.76 2.50 31.72
C THR A 12 16.80 1.64 32.44
N ALA A 13 16.63 1.35 33.72
CA ALA A 13 17.68 0.69 34.48
C ALA A 13 17.65 -0.85 34.41
N THR A 14 16.50 -1.47 34.13
CA THR A 14 16.37 -2.93 34.24
C THR A 14 15.93 -3.64 32.94
N ASP A 15 15.22 -2.97 32.05
CA ASP A 15 14.60 -3.64 30.90
C ASP A 15 15.30 -3.36 29.56
N CYS A 16 16.16 -2.34 29.50
CA CYS A 16 16.87 -1.95 28.27
C CYS A 16 18.19 -2.68 28.04
N PHE A 17 18.79 -3.29 29.07
CA PHE A 17 20.09 -3.96 28.99
C PHE A 17 19.95 -5.46 29.21
N GLN A 18 19.39 -6.15 28.24
CA GLN A 18 19.66 -7.58 28.08
C GLN A 18 20.97 -7.70 27.30
N TYR A 19 22.00 -8.21 27.95
CA TYR A 19 23.36 -8.33 27.38
C TYR A 19 23.45 -9.19 26.11
N GLU A 20 22.36 -9.87 25.75
CA GLU A 20 22.24 -10.72 24.56
C GLU A 20 21.66 -10.02 23.32
N LEU A 21 21.16 -8.77 23.47
CA LEU A 21 20.55 -8.05 22.37
C LEU A 21 21.59 -7.26 21.55
N THR A 22 21.41 -7.23 20.23
CA THR A 22 22.17 -6.34 19.36
C THR A 22 21.88 -4.88 19.65
N GLU A 23 22.77 -3.95 19.30
CA GLU A 23 22.59 -2.51 19.46
C GLU A 23 21.25 -2.03 18.84
N GLN A 24 20.89 -2.59 17.68
CA GLN A 24 19.65 -2.25 17.01
C GLN A 24 18.43 -2.74 17.81
N GLN A 25 18.47 -3.93 18.36
CA GLN A 25 17.42 -4.47 19.23
C GLN A 25 17.22 -3.61 20.46
N GLN A 26 18.31 -3.21 21.10
CA GLN A 26 18.26 -2.32 22.25
C GLN A 26 17.62 -0.99 21.88
N THR A 27 17.99 -0.40 20.73
CA THR A 27 17.41 0.85 20.24
C THR A 27 15.91 0.74 20.02
N VAL A 28 15.44 -0.32 19.35
CA VAL A 28 14.01 -0.55 19.13
C VAL A 28 13.27 -0.69 20.46
N ASN A 29 13.81 -1.44 21.40
CA ASN A 29 13.21 -1.61 22.74
C ASN A 29 13.12 -0.29 23.50
N CYS A 30 14.20 0.51 23.52
CA CYS A 30 14.20 1.82 24.16
C CYS A 30 13.13 2.76 23.58
N ILE A 31 13.02 2.82 22.25
CA ILE A 31 12.00 3.64 21.58
C ILE A 31 10.60 3.16 21.93
N ASN A 32 10.35 1.86 21.93
CA ASN A 32 9.05 1.29 22.30
C ASN A 32 8.66 1.60 23.75
N ILE A 33 9.62 1.59 24.69
CA ILE A 33 9.39 1.99 26.07
C ILE A 33 9.00 3.47 26.13
N VAL A 34 9.73 4.36 25.43
CA VAL A 34 9.41 5.80 25.37
C VAL A 34 8.01 6.00 24.78
N ARG A 35 7.66 5.31 23.70
CA ARG A 35 6.34 5.38 23.08
C ARG A 35 5.23 4.92 24.03
N SER A 36 5.42 3.81 24.72
CA SER A 36 4.45 3.32 25.71
C SER A 36 4.20 4.35 26.78
N HIS A 37 5.26 4.99 27.24
CA HIS A 37 5.16 6.05 28.26
C HIS A 37 4.44 7.31 27.73
N ILE A 38 4.73 7.74 26.50
CA ILE A 38 4.01 8.85 25.87
C ILE A 38 2.52 8.54 25.74
N ARG A 39 2.16 7.31 25.35
CA ARG A 39 0.76 6.85 25.25
C ARG A 39 0.05 6.88 26.61
N GLU A 40 0.75 6.52 27.68
CA GLU A 40 0.21 6.53 29.04
C GLU A 40 -0.03 7.94 29.57
N VAL A 41 0.89 8.87 29.28
CA VAL A 41 0.85 10.25 29.78
C VAL A 41 -0.04 11.16 28.94
N PHE A 42 -0.08 10.93 27.61
CA PHE A 42 -0.82 11.73 26.63
C PHE A 42 -1.73 10.86 25.75
N PRO A 43 -2.77 10.25 26.30
CA PRO A 43 -3.64 9.33 25.54
C PRO A 43 -4.36 10.00 24.37
N THR A 44 -4.62 11.31 24.43
CA THR A 44 -5.25 12.08 23.35
C THR A 44 -4.32 12.37 22.17
N CYS A 45 -3.00 12.31 22.35
CA CYS A 45 -2.02 12.60 21.30
C CYS A 45 -1.71 11.39 20.42
N GLN A 46 -2.21 10.18 20.74
CA GLN A 46 -1.79 8.93 20.09
C GLN A 46 -1.97 8.90 18.58
N ASN A 47 -3.10 9.40 18.07
CA ASN A 47 -3.42 9.32 16.65
C ASN A 47 -2.72 10.39 15.81
N ASN A 48 -2.41 11.54 16.39
CA ASN A 48 -1.85 12.67 15.67
C ASN A 48 -0.31 12.65 15.64
N VAL A 49 0.31 12.22 16.74
CA VAL A 49 1.77 12.27 16.91
C VAL A 49 2.48 11.02 16.38
N MET A 50 1.80 9.86 16.38
CA MET A 50 2.40 8.57 16.02
C MET A 50 1.63 7.87 14.90
N PRO A 51 1.73 8.36 13.65
CA PRO A 51 0.99 7.78 12.53
C PRO A 51 1.47 6.36 12.16
N VAL A 52 2.72 6.02 12.49
CA VAL A 52 3.32 4.71 12.23
C VAL A 52 4.01 4.15 13.47
N ASP A 53 4.06 2.84 13.61
CA ASP A 53 4.72 2.15 14.71
C ASP A 53 6.18 1.81 14.40
N TYR A 54 6.46 1.45 13.15
CA TYR A 54 7.80 1.09 12.69
C TYR A 54 8.08 1.71 11.32
N ILE A 55 9.31 2.13 11.11
CA ILE A 55 9.86 2.36 9.78
C ILE A 55 10.78 1.18 9.47
N ILE A 56 10.59 0.55 8.32
CA ILE A 56 11.48 -0.50 7.82
C ILE A 56 12.15 0.06 6.56
N SER A 57 13.46 0.18 6.57
CA SER A 57 14.20 0.77 5.45
C SER A 57 15.19 -0.20 4.84
N ASP A 58 15.26 -0.24 3.51
CA ASP A 58 16.34 -0.86 2.76
C ASP A 58 16.90 0.12 1.75
N THR A 59 17.98 0.78 2.12
CA THR A 59 18.69 1.78 1.31
C THR A 59 20.01 1.26 0.77
N SER A 60 20.33 -0.01 1.02
CA SER A 60 21.71 -0.53 0.92
C SER A 60 22.25 -0.61 -0.51
N ASN A 61 21.42 -0.87 -1.52
CA ASN A 61 21.89 -1.18 -2.88
C ASN A 61 21.14 -0.45 -4.00
N ASN A 62 20.69 0.77 -3.75
CA ASN A 62 20.01 1.56 -4.78
C ASN A 62 20.89 1.86 -6.00
N LEU A 63 22.22 1.88 -5.84
CA LEU A 63 23.17 2.05 -6.94
C LEU A 63 23.25 0.81 -7.83
N ASP A 64 23.41 -0.37 -7.25
CA ASP A 64 23.57 -1.61 -8.01
C ASP A 64 22.29 -1.94 -8.81
N PHE A 65 21.11 -1.62 -8.24
CA PHE A 65 19.83 -1.77 -8.91
C PHE A 65 19.69 -0.88 -10.14
N LEU A 66 20.22 0.34 -10.08
CA LEU A 66 20.16 1.33 -11.16
C LEU A 66 21.18 1.08 -12.25
N LEU A 67 22.26 0.39 -11.93
CA LEU A 67 23.45 0.34 -12.75
C LEU A 67 23.60 -0.91 -13.59
N ASP A 68 22.75 -1.91 -13.36
CA ASP A 68 22.93 -3.24 -13.96
C ASP A 68 22.46 -3.36 -15.42
N LYS A 69 21.84 -2.33 -16.04
CA LYS A 69 21.48 -2.37 -17.46
C LYS A 69 21.56 -1.01 -18.15
N ASN A 70 22.42 -0.93 -19.15
CA ASN A 70 22.87 0.24 -19.89
C ASN A 70 21.79 1.26 -20.30
N ASN A 71 20.60 0.83 -20.72
CA ASN A 71 19.57 1.74 -21.23
C ASN A 71 18.70 2.34 -20.12
N TYR A 72 18.44 1.57 -19.07
CA TYR A 72 17.59 1.99 -17.97
C TYR A 72 18.25 3.09 -17.12
N THR A 73 19.53 2.93 -16.81
CA THR A 73 20.33 3.95 -16.09
C THR A 73 20.35 5.27 -16.87
N ALA A 74 20.49 5.20 -18.20
CA ALA A 74 20.46 6.37 -19.05
C ALA A 74 19.13 7.13 -18.93
N ASN A 75 18.02 6.44 -18.98
CA ASN A 75 16.68 7.04 -18.87
C ASN A 75 16.45 7.67 -17.48
N VAL A 76 16.80 6.96 -16.41
CA VAL A 76 16.72 7.52 -15.05
C VAL A 76 17.55 8.80 -14.92
N LEU A 77 18.77 8.81 -15.47
CA LEU A 77 19.62 9.99 -15.44
C LEU A 77 19.06 11.13 -16.32
N ARG A 78 18.47 10.84 -17.48
CA ARG A 78 17.78 11.83 -18.33
C ARG A 78 16.61 12.49 -17.61
N HIS A 79 15.79 11.72 -16.92
CA HIS A 79 14.68 12.26 -16.10
C HIS A 79 15.16 13.15 -14.94
N LYS A 80 16.39 12.97 -14.48
CA LYS A 80 17.03 13.86 -13.51
C LYS A 80 17.60 15.16 -14.11
N GLY A 81 17.42 15.41 -15.37
CA GLY A 81 17.93 16.59 -16.06
C GLY A 81 19.33 16.42 -16.65
N TYR A 82 19.88 15.20 -16.67
CA TYR A 82 21.14 14.88 -17.34
C TYR A 82 20.93 14.77 -18.85
N LYS A 83 20.79 15.90 -19.50
CA LYS A 83 20.48 15.96 -20.95
C LYS A 83 21.70 15.83 -21.86
N ASP A 84 22.92 15.93 -21.32
CA ASP A 84 24.15 15.81 -22.10
C ASP A 84 24.53 14.34 -22.29
N GLU A 85 24.33 13.83 -23.49
CA GLU A 85 24.56 12.42 -23.85
C GLU A 85 26.03 11.99 -23.65
N LYS A 86 26.99 12.88 -23.88
CA LYS A 86 28.42 12.55 -23.67
C LYS A 86 28.77 12.37 -22.21
N VAL A 87 28.17 13.18 -21.35
CA VAL A 87 28.33 13.06 -19.90
C VAL A 87 27.63 11.81 -19.40
N LEU A 88 26.46 11.51 -19.95
CA LEU A 88 25.67 10.32 -19.64
C LEU A 88 26.44 9.03 -19.98
N GLU A 89 26.94 8.91 -21.24
CA GLU A 89 27.74 7.76 -21.68
C GLU A 89 29.00 7.57 -20.83
N LYS A 90 29.69 8.66 -20.49
CA LYS A 90 30.87 8.62 -19.63
C LYS A 90 30.52 8.15 -18.23
N THR A 91 29.40 8.60 -17.68
CA THR A 91 28.91 8.19 -16.36
C THR A 91 28.55 6.71 -16.34
N ILE A 92 27.80 6.22 -17.33
CA ILE A 92 27.45 4.81 -17.49
C ILE A 92 28.68 3.94 -17.60
N LYS A 93 29.67 4.36 -18.39
CA LYS A 93 30.93 3.62 -18.56
C LYS A 93 31.74 3.48 -17.27
N ILE A 94 31.78 4.52 -16.45
CA ILE A 94 32.46 4.54 -15.16
C ILE A 94 31.77 3.59 -14.17
N VAL A 95 30.46 3.64 -14.15
CA VAL A 95 29.62 2.81 -13.30
C VAL A 95 29.76 1.33 -13.64
N ASN A 96 29.68 0.98 -14.93
CA ASN A 96 29.83 -0.40 -15.42
C ASN A 96 31.24 -0.98 -15.17
N GLN A 97 32.22 -0.15 -14.88
CA GLN A 97 33.59 -0.59 -14.57
C GLN A 97 33.85 -0.80 -13.08
N ASN A 98 32.82 -0.70 -12.21
CA ASN A 98 32.95 -0.77 -10.74
C ASN A 98 34.03 0.18 -10.15
N LYS A 99 34.35 1.26 -10.85
CA LYS A 99 35.34 2.26 -10.45
C LYS A 99 34.69 3.45 -9.71
N LEU A 100 33.64 3.20 -8.98
CA LEU A 100 32.83 4.21 -8.30
C LEU A 100 33.64 5.09 -7.37
N THR A 101 34.60 4.52 -6.64
CA THR A 101 35.46 5.25 -5.68
C THR A 101 36.48 6.15 -6.34
N GLU A 102 37.07 5.74 -7.48
CA GLU A 102 38.03 6.55 -8.23
C GLU A 102 37.32 7.64 -9.06
N ALA A 103 36.12 7.37 -9.54
CA ALA A 103 35.40 8.26 -10.43
C ALA A 103 34.61 9.36 -9.70
N CYS A 104 34.32 9.21 -8.41
CA CYS A 104 33.66 10.25 -7.61
C CYS A 104 34.47 11.55 -7.52
N GLY A 105 35.80 11.52 -7.76
CA GLY A 105 36.65 12.71 -7.76
C GLY A 105 36.19 13.77 -8.78
N ASP A 106 35.89 13.35 -10.00
CA ASP A 106 35.72 14.25 -11.15
C ASP A 106 34.28 14.27 -11.70
N ASN A 107 33.35 13.42 -11.22
CA ASN A 107 32.00 13.34 -11.75
C ASN A 107 30.98 13.94 -10.76
N TYR A 108 30.58 15.19 -11.01
CA TYR A 108 29.60 15.92 -10.22
C TYR A 108 28.29 15.14 -10.05
N TYR A 109 27.84 14.41 -11.05
CA TYR A 109 26.59 13.69 -11.06
C TYR A 109 26.61 12.46 -10.16
N LEU A 110 27.70 11.72 -10.14
CA LEU A 110 27.84 10.58 -9.25
C LEU A 110 27.93 11.02 -7.80
N ARG A 111 28.61 12.15 -7.51
CA ARG A 111 28.60 12.77 -6.18
C ARG A 111 27.20 13.18 -5.75
N SER A 112 26.43 13.80 -6.64
CA SER A 112 25.05 14.18 -6.36
C SER A 112 24.21 12.97 -5.97
N TYR A 113 24.37 11.85 -6.67
CA TYR A 113 23.66 10.62 -6.37
C TYR A 113 24.05 10.01 -5.01
N ILE A 114 25.33 9.97 -4.69
CA ILE A 114 25.81 9.51 -3.36
C ILE A 114 25.28 10.43 -2.26
N ASN A 115 25.29 11.74 -2.49
CA ASN A 115 24.75 12.71 -1.55
C ASN A 115 23.24 12.52 -1.34
N GLU A 116 22.48 12.17 -2.38
CA GLU A 116 21.05 11.84 -2.24
C GLU A 116 20.82 10.62 -1.35
N LYS A 117 21.67 9.59 -1.45
CA LYS A 117 21.58 8.43 -0.56
C LYS A 117 21.81 8.83 0.90
N VAL A 118 22.88 9.60 1.16
CA VAL A 118 23.16 10.11 2.51
C VAL A 118 22.00 10.98 3.00
N LEU A 119 21.45 11.85 2.15
CA LEU A 119 20.30 12.68 2.47
C LEU A 119 19.08 11.81 2.80
N THR A 120 18.83 10.76 2.04
CA THR A 120 17.71 9.83 2.29
C THR A 120 17.85 9.17 3.66
N ASP A 121 19.02 8.67 4.01
CA ASP A 121 19.27 8.07 5.34
C ASP A 121 19.11 9.12 6.47
N CYS A 122 19.54 10.36 6.26
CA CYS A 122 19.31 11.46 7.19
C CYS A 122 17.82 11.78 7.36
N LEU A 123 17.08 11.83 6.25
CA LEU A 123 15.63 12.13 6.28
C LEU A 123 14.82 11.01 6.93
N ILE A 124 15.21 9.75 6.72
CA ILE A 124 14.63 8.61 7.46
C ILE A 124 14.84 8.81 8.95
N SER A 125 16.05 9.15 9.36
CA SER A 125 16.41 9.39 10.77
C SER A 125 15.60 10.55 11.37
N LEU A 126 15.45 11.66 10.65
CA LEU A 126 14.62 12.81 11.05
C LEU A 126 13.15 12.41 11.19
N ARG A 127 12.62 11.63 10.26
CA ARG A 127 11.24 11.14 10.32
C ARG A 127 11.03 10.22 11.52
N CYS A 128 11.99 9.33 11.80
CA CYS A 128 11.98 8.50 13.00
C CYS A 128 11.95 9.35 14.28
N ALA A 129 12.76 10.38 14.35
CA ALA A 129 12.77 11.30 15.48
C ALA A 129 11.44 12.06 15.62
N SER A 130 10.89 12.59 14.52
CA SER A 130 9.63 13.34 14.50
C SER A 130 8.43 12.52 14.96
N PHE A 131 8.40 11.23 14.61
CA PHE A 131 7.31 10.31 14.97
C PHE A 131 7.62 9.46 16.19
N VAL A 132 8.79 9.63 16.81
CA VAL A 132 9.28 8.77 17.90
C VAL A 132 9.14 7.29 17.49
N THR A 133 9.59 6.95 16.29
CA THR A 133 9.38 5.65 15.65
C THR A 133 10.72 4.98 15.39
N PRO A 134 10.90 3.70 15.78
CA PRO A 134 12.13 2.97 15.48
C PRO A 134 12.28 2.71 14.00
N ASN A 135 13.52 2.72 13.51
CA ASN A 135 13.88 2.27 12.18
C ASN A 135 14.53 0.89 12.24
N ILE A 136 13.95 -0.08 11.52
CA ILE A 136 14.57 -1.38 11.27
C ILE A 136 15.27 -1.26 9.91
N LYS A 137 16.61 -1.19 9.94
CA LYS A 137 17.39 -1.07 8.72
C LYS A 137 17.75 -2.45 8.18
N LEU A 138 17.29 -2.73 6.97
CA LEU A 138 17.56 -3.96 6.24
C LEU A 138 18.68 -3.75 5.22
N SER A 139 19.29 -4.85 4.80
CA SER A 139 20.25 -4.92 3.69
C SER A 139 19.94 -6.17 2.85
N ILE A 140 18.79 -6.14 2.19
CA ILE A 140 18.23 -7.30 1.47
C ILE A 140 18.51 -7.22 -0.03
N ALA A 141 18.48 -6.00 -0.58
CA ALA A 141 18.66 -5.79 -2.01
C ALA A 141 20.01 -6.33 -2.47
N ASN A 142 19.98 -7.32 -3.33
CA ASN A 142 21.13 -7.88 -4.01
C ASN A 142 20.77 -8.27 -5.45
N SER A 143 21.74 -8.64 -6.25
CA SER A 143 21.57 -9.00 -7.66
C SER A 143 20.55 -10.14 -7.87
N GLU A 144 20.46 -11.07 -6.93
CA GLU A 144 19.56 -12.21 -7.02
C GLU A 144 18.09 -11.81 -6.82
N VAL A 145 17.77 -11.05 -5.78
CA VAL A 145 16.44 -10.50 -5.55
C VAL A 145 16.01 -9.62 -6.73
N VAL A 146 16.90 -8.74 -7.17
CA VAL A 146 16.66 -7.84 -8.30
C VAL A 146 16.38 -8.61 -9.59
N SER A 147 17.15 -9.65 -9.90
CA SER A 147 16.92 -10.45 -11.10
C SER A 147 15.56 -11.14 -11.07
N LYS A 148 15.11 -11.63 -9.92
CA LYS A 148 13.78 -12.24 -9.76
C LYS A 148 12.66 -11.20 -9.92
N LEU A 149 12.85 -9.97 -9.42
CA LEU A 149 11.90 -8.86 -9.63
C LEU A 149 11.78 -8.50 -11.11
N VAL A 150 12.90 -8.39 -11.82
CA VAL A 150 12.91 -8.11 -13.26
C VAL A 150 12.20 -9.23 -14.05
N ILE A 151 12.46 -10.50 -13.71
CA ILE A 151 11.78 -11.63 -14.34
C ILE A 151 10.27 -11.58 -14.07
N LEU A 152 9.85 -11.27 -12.85
CA LEU A 152 8.44 -11.20 -12.48
C LEU A 152 7.74 -10.01 -13.15
N GLY A 153 8.36 -8.83 -13.16
CA GLY A 153 7.81 -7.61 -13.76
C GLY A 153 7.73 -7.66 -15.29
N ASN A 154 8.63 -8.44 -15.93
CA ASN A 154 8.58 -8.68 -17.37
C ASN A 154 7.69 -9.88 -17.76
N CYS A 155 7.02 -10.52 -16.80
CA CYS A 155 6.06 -11.57 -17.12
C CYS A 155 4.85 -10.96 -17.83
N ASP A 156 4.76 -11.19 -19.14
CA ASP A 156 3.59 -10.85 -19.93
C ASP A 156 2.35 -11.66 -19.47
N ARG A 157 1.16 -11.10 -19.69
CA ARG A 157 -0.13 -11.77 -19.43
C ARG A 157 -0.29 -13.12 -20.15
N SER A 158 0.46 -13.33 -21.24
CA SER A 158 0.54 -14.61 -21.96
C SER A 158 1.25 -15.69 -21.15
N VAL A 159 2.03 -15.32 -20.11
CA VAL A 159 2.70 -16.27 -19.24
C VAL A 159 1.67 -16.93 -18.34
N GLY A 160 1.50 -18.25 -18.48
CA GLY A 160 0.51 -19.01 -17.71
C GLY A 160 0.66 -18.81 -16.19
N GLN A 161 -0.45 -18.69 -15.50
CA GLN A 161 -0.56 -18.42 -14.06
C GLN A 161 0.37 -19.32 -13.20
N LYS A 162 0.56 -20.58 -13.60
CA LYS A 162 1.48 -21.52 -12.90
C LYS A 162 2.94 -21.07 -12.94
N LYS A 163 3.39 -20.53 -14.07
CA LYS A 163 4.78 -20.06 -14.21
C LYS A 163 4.99 -18.79 -13.38
N MET A 164 4.03 -17.87 -13.42
CA MET A 164 4.04 -16.63 -12.63
C MET A 164 4.04 -16.93 -11.12
N SER A 165 3.18 -17.85 -10.66
CA SER A 165 3.14 -18.30 -9.25
C SER A 165 4.46 -18.92 -8.80
N LYS A 166 5.15 -19.68 -9.66
CA LYS A 166 6.46 -20.25 -9.35
C LYS A 166 7.55 -19.19 -9.20
N ILE A 167 7.57 -18.18 -10.09
CA ILE A 167 8.52 -17.07 -10.02
C ILE A 167 8.28 -16.27 -8.74
N PHE A 168 7.01 -15.96 -8.46
CA PHE A 168 6.60 -15.26 -7.26
C PHE A 168 6.99 -16.02 -5.97
N SER A 169 6.74 -17.33 -5.92
CA SER A 169 7.14 -18.20 -4.80
C SER A 169 8.65 -18.17 -4.55
N ASN A 170 9.46 -18.21 -5.62
CA ASN A 170 10.91 -18.11 -5.50
C ASN A 170 11.36 -16.73 -4.96
N LEU A 171 10.69 -15.66 -5.39
CA LEU A 171 10.94 -14.32 -4.86
C LEU A 171 10.57 -14.22 -3.38
N LEU A 172 9.39 -14.73 -3.00
CA LEU A 172 8.95 -14.75 -1.60
C LEU A 172 9.91 -15.54 -0.70
N HIS A 173 10.40 -16.67 -1.16
CA HIS A 173 11.39 -17.46 -0.41
C HIS A 173 12.64 -16.62 -0.09
N GLU A 174 13.17 -15.91 -1.08
CA GLU A 174 14.34 -15.02 -0.87
C GLU A 174 14.04 -13.86 0.08
N LEU A 175 12.89 -13.22 -0.08
CA LEU A 175 12.50 -12.13 0.80
C LEU A 175 12.33 -12.64 2.24
N ASN A 176 11.64 -13.77 2.43
CA ASN A 176 11.37 -14.34 3.75
C ASN A 176 12.66 -14.74 4.47
N THR A 177 13.56 -15.46 3.80
CA THR A 177 14.85 -15.86 4.39
C THR A 177 15.66 -14.67 4.91
N LYS A 178 15.51 -13.51 4.30
CA LYS A 178 16.26 -12.30 4.67
C LYS A 178 15.52 -11.39 5.65
N THR A 179 14.23 -11.59 5.85
CA THR A 179 13.40 -10.76 6.74
C THR A 179 12.99 -11.48 8.02
N GLU A 180 13.12 -12.80 8.09
CA GLU A 180 12.66 -13.63 9.22
C GLU A 180 13.17 -13.14 10.57
N ASP A 181 14.49 -12.94 10.71
CA ASP A 181 15.12 -12.47 11.95
C ASP A 181 14.63 -11.08 12.39
N TRP A 182 14.16 -10.25 11.44
CA TRP A 182 13.74 -8.89 11.70
C TRP A 182 12.28 -8.77 12.12
N TYR A 183 11.46 -9.73 11.70
CA TYR A 183 10.05 -9.74 12.03
C TYR A 183 9.76 -10.15 13.47
N ASP A 184 10.73 -10.76 14.16
CA ASP A 184 10.66 -11.04 15.60
C ASP A 184 10.52 -9.75 16.44
N TYR A 185 10.94 -8.58 15.89
CA TYR A 185 10.70 -7.28 16.54
C TYR A 185 9.25 -6.80 16.44
N LEU A 186 8.52 -7.30 15.45
CA LEU A 186 7.12 -6.95 15.26
C LEU A 186 6.28 -7.81 16.19
N ASN A 187 5.42 -7.17 16.98
CA ASN A 187 4.54 -7.93 17.85
C ASN A 187 3.60 -8.83 17.04
N ALA A 188 3.74 -10.14 17.20
CA ALA A 188 2.95 -11.12 16.45
C ALA A 188 1.45 -11.12 16.82
N LYS A 189 1.10 -10.64 18.02
CA LYS A 189 -0.29 -10.67 18.53
C LYS A 189 -1.11 -9.47 18.10
N HIS A 190 -0.47 -8.34 17.79
CA HIS A 190 -1.16 -7.11 17.42
C HIS A 190 -0.70 -6.67 16.03
N TYR A 191 -1.60 -6.06 15.27
CA TYR A 191 -1.19 -5.41 14.03
C TYR A 191 -0.41 -4.13 14.35
N SER A 192 0.59 -3.84 13.51
CA SER A 192 1.40 -2.63 13.59
C SER A 192 1.16 -1.77 12.36
N LYS A 193 1.42 -0.47 12.47
CA LYS A 193 1.45 0.45 11.36
C LYS A 193 2.89 0.58 10.88
N ILE A 194 3.16 0.16 9.66
CA ILE A 194 4.52 0.05 9.13
C ILE A 194 4.68 0.96 7.92
N LYS A 195 5.72 1.80 7.94
CA LYS A 195 6.19 2.54 6.78
C LYS A 195 7.40 1.85 6.20
N LEU A 196 7.27 1.34 4.99
CA LEU A 196 8.41 0.85 4.23
C LEU A 196 9.09 2.01 3.50
N VAL A 197 10.41 2.07 3.56
CA VAL A 197 11.23 2.98 2.76
C VAL A 197 12.17 2.11 1.93
N SER A 198 11.67 1.64 0.80
CA SER A 198 12.34 0.62 0.00
C SER A 198 11.77 0.56 -1.41
N ASN A 199 12.57 0.05 -2.35
CA ASN A 199 12.14 -0.34 -3.68
C ASN A 199 11.74 -1.81 -3.77
N LEU A 200 12.06 -2.60 -2.74
CA LEU A 200 11.67 -4.00 -2.69
C LEU A 200 10.20 -4.13 -2.25
N PRO A 201 9.45 -5.09 -2.80
CA PRO A 201 8.06 -5.35 -2.41
C PRO A 201 8.00 -6.13 -1.08
N LEU A 202 8.51 -5.52 0.00
CA LEU A 202 8.52 -6.11 1.34
C LEU A 202 7.11 -6.33 1.88
N GLU A 203 6.10 -5.69 1.31
CA GLU A 203 4.68 -5.91 1.59
C GLU A 203 4.27 -7.37 1.44
N TRP A 204 4.93 -8.10 0.54
CA TRP A 204 4.62 -9.51 0.24
C TRP A 204 5.31 -10.50 1.16
N SER A 205 6.41 -10.11 1.83
CA SER A 205 7.12 -11.00 2.74
C SER A 205 6.21 -11.48 3.87
N LEU A 206 6.43 -12.70 4.34
CA LEU A 206 5.54 -13.34 5.30
C LEU A 206 5.95 -13.02 6.74
N HIS A 207 5.00 -12.55 7.52
CA HIS A 207 5.12 -12.49 8.97
C HIS A 207 4.07 -13.41 9.60
N ASN A 208 4.52 -14.47 10.26
CA ASN A 208 3.64 -15.52 10.81
C ASN A 208 2.64 -16.04 9.75
N SER A 209 3.16 -16.52 8.64
CA SER A 209 2.42 -17.14 7.53
C SER A 209 1.47 -16.22 6.75
N LEU A 210 1.42 -14.92 7.05
CA LEU A 210 0.63 -13.95 6.30
C LEU A 210 1.52 -12.89 5.64
N PRO A 211 1.18 -12.43 4.42
CA PRO A 211 1.83 -11.28 3.82
C PRO A 211 1.81 -10.07 4.77
N LEU A 212 2.93 -9.35 4.85
CA LEU A 212 3.08 -8.20 5.75
C LEU A 212 1.94 -7.19 5.60
N MET A 213 1.54 -6.90 4.35
CA MET A 213 0.45 -5.97 4.04
C MET A 213 -0.95 -6.45 4.43
N ILE A 214 -1.12 -7.74 4.67
CA ILE A 214 -2.37 -8.31 5.18
C ILE A 214 -2.35 -8.34 6.71
N ARG A 215 -1.23 -8.74 7.31
CA ARG A 215 -1.09 -8.79 8.76
C ARG A 215 -1.04 -7.40 9.39
N HIS A 216 -0.32 -6.48 8.78
CA HIS A 216 -0.07 -5.12 9.28
C HIS A 216 -0.70 -4.05 8.37
N GLU A 217 -0.78 -2.83 8.87
CA GLU A 217 -1.09 -1.65 8.07
C GLU A 217 0.19 -1.15 7.43
N VAL A 218 0.34 -1.35 6.12
CA VAL A 218 1.59 -1.09 5.42
C VAL A 218 1.42 -0.04 4.33
N SER A 219 2.37 0.87 4.26
CA SER A 219 2.53 1.80 3.15
C SER A 219 3.99 1.99 2.79
N ARG A 220 4.28 2.36 1.54
CA ARG A 220 5.64 2.46 1.02
C ARG A 220 5.99 3.86 0.53
N ILE A 221 7.16 4.35 0.93
CA ILE A 221 7.86 5.43 0.26
C ILE A 221 8.86 4.80 -0.69
N PRO A 222 8.73 5.01 -2.01
CA PRO A 222 9.71 4.52 -2.97
C PRO A 222 11.02 5.29 -2.79
N ILE A 223 12.14 4.59 -2.85
CA ILE A 223 13.44 5.23 -2.91
C ILE A 223 13.73 5.52 -4.37
N SER A 224 13.38 6.72 -4.79
CA SER A 224 13.63 7.21 -6.13
C SER A 224 14.69 8.29 -6.09
N PRO A 225 15.64 8.26 -7.02
CA PRO A 225 16.53 9.37 -7.20
C PRO A 225 15.74 10.66 -7.43
N GLY A 226 16.14 11.74 -6.73
CA GLY A 226 15.55 13.06 -6.89
C GLY A 226 14.48 13.41 -5.86
N TYR A 227 13.58 14.29 -6.26
CA TYR A 227 12.72 15.04 -5.37
C TYR A 227 11.65 14.22 -4.62
N ILE A 228 11.18 13.10 -5.20
CA ILE A 228 10.01 12.35 -4.65
C ILE A 228 10.29 11.81 -3.25
N SER A 229 11.39 11.07 -3.07
CA SER A 229 11.75 10.51 -1.75
C SER A 229 11.95 11.61 -0.71
N THR A 230 12.63 12.70 -1.09
CA THR A 230 12.85 13.85 -0.22
C THR A 230 11.51 14.46 0.21
N LYS A 231 10.62 14.75 -0.75
CA LYS A 231 9.29 15.30 -0.50
C LYS A 231 8.47 14.42 0.45
N LEU A 232 8.41 13.12 0.17
CA LEU A 232 7.61 12.19 0.96
C LEU A 232 8.17 11.99 2.37
N LEU A 233 9.50 11.98 2.53
CA LEU A 233 10.15 11.82 3.84
C LEU A 233 10.06 13.08 4.70
N THR A 234 10.06 14.27 4.11
CA THR A 234 9.92 15.54 4.84
C THR A 234 8.46 15.90 5.15
N ASP A 235 7.51 15.29 4.45
CA ASP A 235 6.09 15.53 4.68
C ASP A 235 5.63 14.81 5.95
N THR A 236 5.40 15.57 7.02
CA THR A 236 4.97 15.08 8.35
C THR A 236 3.58 15.56 8.75
N GLU A 237 2.96 16.41 7.94
CA GLU A 237 1.68 17.04 8.26
C GLU A 237 0.49 16.13 7.92
N ASN A 238 -0.46 16.05 8.84
CA ASN A 238 -1.71 15.36 8.58
C ASN A 238 -2.58 16.17 7.61
N LEU A 239 -3.12 15.52 6.59
CA LEU A 239 -4.24 15.99 5.81
C LEU A 239 -5.52 15.53 6.49
N ILE A 240 -6.28 16.47 7.04
CA ILE A 240 -7.55 16.17 7.70
C ILE A 240 -8.67 16.34 6.68
N LEU A 241 -9.45 15.28 6.51
CA LEU A 241 -10.59 15.25 5.58
C LEU A 241 -11.87 14.98 6.36
N THR A 242 -12.93 15.70 6.02
CA THR A 242 -14.28 15.34 6.46
C THR A 242 -14.85 14.21 5.59
N PRO A 243 -15.85 13.45 6.06
CA PRO A 243 -16.54 12.46 5.26
C PRO A 243 -17.10 13.03 3.94
N GLU A 244 -17.66 14.23 3.97
CA GLU A 244 -18.22 14.89 2.80
C GLU A 244 -17.14 15.22 1.77
N GLN A 245 -15.94 15.59 2.22
CA GLN A 245 -14.80 15.80 1.32
C GLN A 245 -14.34 14.47 0.72
N LEU A 246 -14.27 13.41 1.53
CA LEU A 246 -13.85 12.09 1.07
C LEU A 246 -14.83 11.49 0.03
N CYS A 247 -16.11 11.82 0.13
CA CYS A 247 -17.15 11.35 -0.80
C CYS A 247 -17.09 12.03 -2.19
N ARG A 248 -16.25 13.04 -2.40
CA ARG A 248 -16.05 13.68 -3.72
C ARG A 248 -15.07 12.87 -4.54
N ILE A 249 -15.60 12.14 -5.51
CA ILE A 249 -14.87 11.14 -6.28
C ILE A 249 -14.97 11.44 -7.78
N LYS A 250 -13.82 11.51 -8.45
CA LYS A 250 -13.71 11.61 -9.89
C LYS A 250 -13.27 10.27 -10.45
N ILE A 251 -13.96 9.75 -11.45
CA ILE A 251 -13.57 8.55 -12.19
C ILE A 251 -13.25 8.97 -13.61
N ILE A 252 -12.00 8.76 -14.01
CA ILE A 252 -11.51 9.05 -15.35
C ILE A 252 -11.37 7.72 -16.07
N SER A 253 -12.08 7.56 -17.18
CA SER A 253 -12.03 6.39 -18.02
C SER A 253 -11.65 6.74 -19.45
N SER A 254 -10.97 5.81 -20.14
CA SER A 254 -10.56 5.96 -21.53
C SER A 254 -10.55 4.59 -22.22
N PHE A 255 -11.70 4.22 -22.79
CA PHE A 255 -11.89 2.96 -23.49
C PHE A 255 -12.52 3.21 -24.85
N LYS A 256 -12.10 2.44 -25.85
CA LYS A 256 -12.78 2.39 -27.15
C LYS A 256 -14.16 1.74 -27.01
N GLU A 257 -15.10 2.06 -27.88
CA GLU A 257 -16.49 1.54 -27.79
C GLU A 257 -16.55 0.01 -27.83
N GLU A 258 -15.62 -0.62 -28.53
CA GLU A 258 -15.56 -2.09 -28.65
C GLU A 258 -14.79 -2.76 -27.51
N ASP A 259 -14.23 -2.01 -26.57
CA ASP A 259 -13.46 -2.57 -25.46
C ASP A 259 -14.41 -3.25 -24.43
N PRO A 260 -14.30 -4.58 -24.25
CA PRO A 260 -15.21 -5.32 -23.40
C PRO A 260 -15.14 -4.93 -21.92
N ILE A 261 -14.04 -4.28 -21.50
CA ILE A 261 -13.81 -3.86 -20.12
C ILE A 261 -14.37 -2.47 -19.79
N GLY A 262 -14.62 -1.65 -20.81
CA GLY A 262 -14.99 -0.24 -20.63
C GLY A 262 -16.29 0.01 -19.84
N SER A 263 -17.15 -0.99 -19.71
CA SER A 263 -18.40 -0.90 -18.94
C SER A 263 -18.35 -1.58 -17.56
N ASP A 264 -17.32 -2.37 -17.27
CA ASP A 264 -17.27 -3.25 -16.08
C ASP A 264 -17.39 -2.47 -14.77
N LEU A 265 -16.58 -1.44 -14.59
CA LEU A 265 -16.63 -0.63 -13.36
C LEU A 265 -17.97 0.11 -13.24
N LYS A 266 -18.42 0.76 -14.31
CA LYS A 266 -19.70 1.51 -14.32
C LYS A 266 -20.88 0.62 -13.97
N ASN A 267 -20.92 -0.59 -14.52
CA ASN A 267 -21.97 -1.58 -14.23
C ASN A 267 -21.94 -2.01 -12.76
N LYS A 268 -20.75 -2.26 -12.18
CA LYS A 268 -20.63 -2.60 -10.76
C LYS A 268 -21.03 -1.44 -9.86
N LEU A 269 -20.64 -0.22 -10.19
CA LEU A 269 -20.97 0.96 -9.38
C LEU A 269 -22.47 1.27 -9.40
N SER A 270 -23.21 0.89 -10.44
CA SER A 270 -24.68 0.99 -10.42
C SER A 270 -25.32 0.17 -9.29
N LEU A 271 -24.64 -0.89 -8.84
CA LEU A 271 -25.07 -1.73 -7.72
C LEU A 271 -24.90 -1.07 -6.35
N LEU A 272 -24.08 -0.01 -6.22
CA LEU A 272 -23.89 0.72 -4.95
C LEU A 272 -25.20 1.29 -4.40
N ASN A 273 -26.17 1.57 -5.28
CA ASN A 273 -27.49 2.09 -4.91
C ASN A 273 -28.57 1.01 -4.86
N ASN A 274 -28.20 -0.27 -5.05
CA ASN A 274 -29.16 -1.37 -4.97
C ASN A 274 -29.53 -1.63 -3.50
N PRO A 275 -30.83 -1.52 -3.12
CA PRO A 275 -31.29 -1.76 -1.75
C PRO A 275 -31.05 -3.21 -1.26
N GLU A 276 -30.84 -4.18 -2.15
CA GLU A 276 -30.47 -5.54 -1.73
C GLU A 276 -29.02 -5.65 -1.26
N ILE A 277 -28.12 -4.81 -1.78
CA ILE A 277 -26.73 -4.72 -1.31
C ILE A 277 -26.66 -3.92 -0.02
N THR A 278 -27.50 -2.91 0.14
CA THR A 278 -27.68 -2.21 1.43
C THR A 278 -28.36 -3.08 2.48
N LYS A 279 -29.13 -4.11 2.10
CA LYS A 279 -29.66 -5.13 3.02
C LYS A 279 -28.57 -6.06 3.59
N VAL A 280 -27.40 -6.15 3.00
CA VAL A 280 -26.22 -6.71 3.70
C VAL A 280 -25.91 -5.89 4.96
N GLY A 281 -26.26 -4.60 4.99
CA GLY A 281 -26.33 -3.80 6.21
C GLY A 281 -27.41 -4.23 7.21
N GLU A 282 -28.54 -4.87 6.78
CA GLU A 282 -29.57 -5.40 7.70
C GLU A 282 -29.18 -6.73 8.34
N SER A 283 -28.25 -7.51 7.78
CA SER A 283 -27.65 -8.63 8.49
C SER A 283 -26.79 -8.17 9.70
N ILE A 284 -26.58 -6.87 9.86
CA ILE A 284 -26.06 -6.27 11.10
C ILE A 284 -27.03 -6.48 12.27
N LYS A 285 -28.34 -6.66 12.04
CA LYS A 285 -29.27 -7.06 13.11
C LYS A 285 -28.95 -8.45 13.68
N ALA A 286 -28.48 -9.37 12.88
CA ALA A 286 -27.95 -10.65 13.37
C ALA A 286 -26.63 -10.49 14.13
N PHE A 287 -25.84 -9.46 13.80
CA PHE A 287 -24.65 -9.07 14.55
C PHE A 287 -24.99 -8.48 15.93
N GLU A 288 -26.04 -7.69 16.04
CA GLU A 288 -26.54 -7.14 17.31
C GLU A 288 -26.99 -8.24 18.27
N GLU A 289 -27.60 -9.31 17.76
CA GLU A 289 -27.97 -10.48 18.58
C GLU A 289 -26.74 -11.27 19.06
N LEU A 290 -25.69 -11.35 18.29
CA LEU A 290 -24.43 -12.03 18.63
C LEU A 290 -23.54 -11.20 19.57
N THR A 291 -23.58 -9.89 19.52
CA THR A 291 -22.70 -9.00 20.29
C THR A 291 -23.40 -8.21 21.38
N LYS A 292 -24.57 -8.53 21.87
CA LYS A 292 -25.36 -7.94 22.99
C LYS A 292 -24.72 -6.79 23.83
N LYS A 293 -23.62 -6.21 23.36
CA LYS A 293 -22.81 -5.14 24.00
C LYS A 293 -22.87 -3.80 23.26
N ILE A 294 -23.43 -3.73 22.06
CA ILE A 294 -23.52 -2.49 21.31
C ILE A 294 -24.98 -2.01 21.38
N ASP A 295 -25.19 -0.82 21.91
CA ASP A 295 -26.49 -0.17 21.97
C ASP A 295 -26.96 0.16 20.53
N PRO A 296 -28.03 -0.51 20.01
CA PRO A 296 -28.48 -0.31 18.65
C PRO A 296 -28.93 1.12 18.34
N SER A 297 -29.32 1.87 19.37
CA SER A 297 -29.74 3.28 19.22
C SER A 297 -28.59 4.22 18.89
N LYS A 298 -27.34 3.77 19.09
CA LYS A 298 -26.12 4.52 18.78
C LYS A 298 -25.53 4.22 17.39
N LEU A 299 -26.04 3.24 16.66
CA LEU A 299 -25.62 2.97 15.30
C LEU A 299 -26.31 3.91 14.33
N ASN A 300 -25.52 4.83 13.77
CA ASN A 300 -25.99 5.70 12.71
C ASN A 300 -26.17 4.87 11.43
N ASN A 301 -27.39 4.50 11.11
CA ASN A 301 -27.73 3.64 9.98
C ASN A 301 -27.72 4.37 8.63
N LYS A 302 -27.21 5.60 8.59
CA LYS A 302 -27.22 6.40 7.36
C LYS A 302 -25.89 6.20 6.61
N ASP A 303 -25.97 5.51 5.48
CA ASP A 303 -24.89 5.44 4.51
C ASP A 303 -24.51 6.84 4.01
N PHE A 304 -23.24 7.06 3.67
CA PHE A 304 -22.82 8.30 3.01
C PHE A 304 -23.28 8.34 1.56
N ASP A 305 -23.68 9.52 1.10
CA ASP A 305 -23.93 9.76 -0.32
C ASP A 305 -22.61 10.04 -1.03
N LEU A 306 -22.27 9.21 -2.01
CA LEU A 306 -21.07 9.39 -2.81
C LEU A 306 -21.35 10.31 -4.00
N ASP A 307 -20.61 11.41 -4.09
CA ASP A 307 -20.62 12.31 -5.26
C ASP A 307 -19.59 11.78 -6.28
N ILE A 308 -20.05 10.86 -7.16
CA ILE A 308 -19.20 10.22 -8.17
C ILE A 308 -19.42 10.89 -9.52
N LYS A 309 -18.37 11.51 -10.06
CA LYS A 309 -18.36 12.10 -11.39
C LYS A 309 -17.56 11.26 -12.36
N PHE A 310 -18.20 10.83 -13.45
CA PHE A 310 -17.56 10.06 -14.51
C PHE A 310 -17.11 11.00 -15.63
N HIS A 311 -15.83 10.89 -16.01
CA HIS A 311 -15.24 11.61 -17.14
C HIS A 311 -14.65 10.60 -18.12
N SER A 312 -15.03 10.72 -19.38
CA SER A 312 -14.38 10.01 -20.48
C SER A 312 -13.41 10.97 -21.16
N VAL A 313 -12.14 10.58 -21.26
CA VAL A 313 -11.08 11.39 -21.87
C VAL A 313 -10.48 10.64 -23.03
N LYS A 314 -10.13 11.35 -24.11
CA LYS A 314 -9.64 10.74 -25.34
C LYS A 314 -8.15 10.96 -25.56
N ASN A 315 -7.65 12.11 -25.14
CA ASN A 315 -6.29 12.57 -25.40
C ASN A 315 -5.72 13.36 -24.22
N ARG A 316 -4.47 13.77 -24.35
CA ARG A 316 -3.69 14.50 -23.35
C ARG A 316 -4.37 15.79 -22.89
N GLU A 317 -4.86 16.60 -23.82
CA GLU A 317 -5.47 17.89 -23.52
C GLU A 317 -6.73 17.73 -22.70
N GLU A 318 -7.61 16.79 -23.05
CA GLU A 318 -8.82 16.48 -22.30
C GLU A 318 -8.48 15.96 -20.89
N LEU A 319 -7.42 15.16 -20.76
CA LEU A 319 -6.96 14.66 -19.47
C LEU A 319 -6.48 15.81 -18.58
N ILE A 320 -5.64 16.71 -19.06
CA ILE A 320 -5.14 17.88 -18.33
C ILE A 320 -6.32 18.77 -17.89
N LEU A 321 -7.25 19.04 -18.80
CA LEU A 321 -8.46 19.82 -18.49
C LEU A 321 -9.28 19.13 -17.40
N CYS A 322 -9.54 17.83 -17.53
CA CYS A 322 -10.27 17.06 -16.55
C CYS A 322 -9.61 17.04 -15.17
N LEU A 323 -8.28 16.92 -15.10
CA LEU A 323 -7.53 16.96 -13.84
C LEU A 323 -7.56 18.35 -13.18
N ASN A 324 -7.59 19.41 -13.98
CA ASN A 324 -7.66 20.80 -13.50
C ASN A 324 -9.08 21.29 -13.23
N ASP A 325 -10.11 20.54 -13.67
CA ASP A 325 -11.49 20.86 -13.40
C ASP A 325 -11.92 20.24 -12.07
N ASP A 326 -12.74 20.95 -11.30
CA ASP A 326 -13.40 20.51 -10.06
C ASP A 326 -12.52 19.70 -9.10
N PRO A 327 -11.97 20.31 -8.04
CA PRO A 327 -11.10 19.63 -7.09
C PRO A 327 -11.85 18.51 -6.34
N THR A 328 -11.40 17.29 -6.52
CA THR A 328 -11.93 16.10 -5.83
C THR A 328 -10.90 15.55 -4.86
N THR A 329 -11.37 14.85 -3.84
CA THR A 329 -10.47 14.22 -2.86
C THR A 329 -9.88 12.94 -3.39
N ILE A 330 -10.67 12.17 -4.13
CA ILE A 330 -10.26 10.90 -4.73
C ILE A 330 -10.42 11.00 -6.25
N THR A 331 -9.35 10.68 -6.97
CA THR A 331 -9.42 10.43 -8.42
C THR A 331 -9.07 8.98 -8.71
N ILE A 332 -9.98 8.29 -9.38
CA ILE A 332 -9.83 6.89 -9.81
C ILE A 332 -9.59 6.91 -11.33
N PHE A 333 -8.52 6.28 -11.76
CA PHE A 333 -8.24 6.04 -13.18
C PHE A 333 -8.65 4.63 -13.54
N ASP A 334 -9.68 4.50 -14.36
CA ASP A 334 -10.18 3.23 -14.90
C ASP A 334 -9.87 3.17 -16.40
N LEU A 335 -8.71 2.63 -16.74
CA LEU A 335 -8.16 2.64 -18.10
C LEU A 335 -7.05 1.59 -18.24
N HIS A 336 -6.49 1.45 -19.44
CA HIS A 336 -5.30 0.66 -19.63
C HIS A 336 -4.04 1.40 -19.17
N GLY A 337 -3.09 0.67 -18.62
CA GLY A 337 -1.76 1.18 -18.30
C GLY A 337 -0.69 0.22 -18.77
N GLY A 338 0.51 0.71 -18.87
CA GLY A 338 1.64 -0.09 -19.28
C GLY A 338 2.98 0.61 -19.09
N HIS A 339 4.01 -0.07 -19.48
CA HIS A 339 5.37 0.46 -19.55
C HIS A 339 6.12 -0.25 -20.67
N THR A 340 7.09 0.42 -21.24
CA THR A 340 8.03 -0.16 -22.20
C THR A 340 9.41 -0.33 -21.56
N GLU A 341 10.26 -1.14 -22.16
CA GLU A 341 11.60 -1.40 -21.60
C GLU A 341 12.47 -0.15 -21.42
N ASN A 342 12.22 0.90 -22.19
CA ASN A 342 13.10 2.07 -22.26
C ASN A 342 12.39 3.39 -21.95
N GLU A 343 11.10 3.38 -21.62
CA GLU A 343 10.29 4.59 -21.48
C GLU A 343 9.60 4.65 -20.11
N SER A 344 9.09 5.82 -19.79
CA SER A 344 8.28 6.04 -18.59
C SER A 344 7.01 5.19 -18.61
N GLY A 345 6.48 4.85 -17.45
CA GLY A 345 5.15 4.28 -17.33
C GLY A 345 4.11 5.23 -17.93
N PHE A 346 3.14 4.68 -18.63
CA PHE A 346 2.10 5.43 -19.33
C PHE A 346 0.70 4.91 -19.00
N ILE A 347 -0.28 5.73 -19.24
CA ILE A 347 -1.69 5.36 -19.33
C ILE A 347 -2.13 5.47 -20.79
N SER A 348 -2.95 4.51 -21.22
CA SER A 348 -3.47 4.49 -22.60
C SER A 348 -4.79 5.22 -22.65
N LEU A 349 -4.84 6.27 -23.45
CA LEU A 349 -6.07 6.96 -23.82
C LEU A 349 -6.58 6.43 -25.16
N ILE A 350 -7.78 6.84 -25.55
CA ILE A 350 -8.40 6.37 -26.82
C ILE A 350 -7.54 6.70 -28.03
N GLU A 351 -6.93 7.89 -28.06
CA GLU A 351 -6.19 8.43 -29.21
C GLU A 351 -4.67 8.27 -29.05
N GLU A 352 -4.14 8.18 -27.83
CA GLU A 352 -2.71 8.18 -27.56
C GLU A 352 -2.35 7.56 -26.20
N ASP A 353 -1.09 7.17 -26.04
CA ASP A 353 -0.50 6.82 -24.74
C ASP A 353 0.14 8.06 -24.11
N VAL A 354 -0.11 8.29 -22.83
CA VAL A 354 0.35 9.48 -22.10
C VAL A 354 1.20 9.09 -20.90
N ALA A 355 2.45 9.52 -20.90
CA ALA A 355 3.29 9.46 -19.72
C ALA A 355 2.90 10.58 -18.74
N ILE A 356 2.43 10.22 -17.54
CA ILE A 356 1.97 11.20 -16.56
C ILE A 356 3.10 12.16 -16.12
N ASP A 357 4.34 11.69 -16.11
CA ASP A 357 5.51 12.53 -15.76
C ASP A 357 5.71 13.71 -16.74
N GLU A 358 5.22 13.59 -17.97
CA GLU A 358 5.32 14.65 -18.98
C GLU A 358 4.27 15.75 -18.83
N ILE A 359 3.11 15.41 -18.22
CA ILE A 359 1.99 16.36 -18.10
C ILE A 359 1.80 16.89 -16.68
N ILE A 360 2.44 16.27 -15.70
CA ILE A 360 2.15 16.52 -14.29
C ILE A 360 2.42 17.97 -13.87
N ASP A 361 3.36 18.65 -14.52
CA ASP A 361 3.69 20.06 -14.24
C ASP A 361 2.59 21.02 -14.77
N GLU A 362 1.71 20.56 -15.67
CA GLU A 362 0.56 21.30 -16.18
C GLU A 362 -0.70 21.10 -15.30
N VAL A 363 -0.67 20.11 -14.39
CA VAL A 363 -1.78 19.81 -13.49
C VAL A 363 -1.65 20.61 -12.20
N LYS A 364 -2.62 21.49 -11.94
CA LYS A 364 -2.63 22.41 -10.79
C LYS A 364 -3.49 21.94 -9.63
N LEU A 365 -4.51 21.10 -9.91
CA LEU A 365 -5.53 20.68 -8.95
C LEU A 365 -5.54 19.14 -8.80
N LEU A 366 -4.39 18.58 -8.44
CA LEU A 366 -4.28 17.14 -8.27
C LEU A 366 -4.94 16.68 -6.96
N SER A 367 -5.74 15.60 -7.06
CA SER A 367 -6.36 14.98 -5.90
C SER A 367 -5.30 14.41 -4.94
N PRO A 368 -5.49 14.57 -3.61
CA PRO A 368 -4.55 14.03 -2.64
C PRO A 368 -4.52 12.48 -2.63
N ILE A 369 -5.59 11.84 -3.07
CA ILE A 369 -5.71 10.39 -3.16
C ILE A 369 -5.92 10.00 -4.62
N ILE A 370 -5.00 9.23 -5.17
CA ILE A 370 -5.10 8.64 -6.51
C ILE A 370 -5.27 7.14 -6.39
N VAL A 371 -6.20 6.57 -7.16
CA VAL A 371 -6.40 5.13 -7.26
C VAL A 371 -6.27 4.72 -8.73
N LEU A 372 -5.33 3.84 -9.02
CA LEU A 372 -5.03 3.40 -10.37
C LEU A 372 -5.60 1.99 -10.60
N SER A 373 -6.79 1.93 -11.21
CA SER A 373 -7.42 0.71 -11.73
C SER A 373 -6.88 0.41 -13.13
N ALA A 374 -5.56 0.23 -13.21
CA ALA A 374 -4.84 0.03 -14.45
C ALA A 374 -3.63 -0.87 -14.20
N CYS A 375 -3.22 -1.63 -15.22
CA CYS A 375 -2.08 -2.53 -15.11
C CYS A 375 -0.76 -1.76 -15.06
N ASP A 376 0.23 -2.34 -14.38
CA ASP A 376 1.62 -1.90 -14.43
C ASP A 376 1.84 -0.42 -14.12
N THR A 377 1.00 0.14 -13.26
CA THR A 377 1.09 1.55 -12.87
C THR A 377 2.16 1.84 -11.82
N ASN A 378 2.62 0.80 -11.15
CA ASN A 378 3.77 0.80 -10.24
C ASN A 378 4.59 -0.49 -10.40
N PRO A 379 5.12 -0.78 -11.61
CA PRO A 379 5.83 -2.02 -11.88
C PRO A 379 7.04 -2.19 -10.96
N ILE A 380 7.22 -3.41 -10.49
CA ILE A 380 8.25 -3.74 -9.48
C ILE A 380 9.68 -3.74 -10.00
N ASP A 381 9.85 -3.85 -11.31
CA ASP A 381 11.15 -3.86 -11.99
C ASP A 381 11.65 -2.46 -12.35
N ARG A 382 10.79 -1.43 -12.25
CA ARG A 382 11.07 -0.06 -12.72
C ARG A 382 10.53 1.00 -11.76
N ASN A 383 11.22 1.17 -10.66
CA ASN A 383 10.71 1.96 -9.54
C ASN A 383 10.73 3.49 -9.73
N HIS A 384 11.34 4.03 -10.81
CA HIS A 384 11.68 5.44 -10.82
C HIS A 384 10.79 6.31 -11.70
N THR A 385 10.36 5.82 -12.85
CA THR A 385 9.61 6.57 -13.85
C THR A 385 8.25 5.94 -14.15
N ASN A 386 7.59 5.47 -13.10
CA ASN A 386 6.28 4.87 -13.22
C ASN A 386 5.15 5.90 -12.99
N THR A 387 3.96 5.56 -13.45
CA THR A 387 2.76 6.39 -13.35
C THR A 387 2.45 6.82 -11.91
N ALA A 388 2.59 5.91 -10.94
CA ALA A 388 2.31 6.21 -9.54
C ALA A 388 3.28 7.25 -8.96
N ASN A 389 4.58 7.14 -9.26
CA ASN A 389 5.59 8.11 -8.83
C ASN A 389 5.36 9.49 -9.47
N ALA A 390 4.87 9.55 -10.70
CA ALA A 390 4.54 10.81 -11.35
C ALA A 390 3.43 11.56 -10.61
N PHE A 391 2.38 10.89 -10.16
CA PHE A 391 1.33 11.52 -9.33
C PHE A 391 1.86 11.98 -7.97
N LEU A 392 2.73 11.22 -7.31
CA LEU A 392 3.38 11.64 -6.06
C LEU A 392 4.27 12.87 -6.27
N LYS A 393 5.00 12.93 -7.38
CA LYS A 393 5.78 14.11 -7.80
C LYS A 393 4.87 15.33 -7.96
N GLY A 394 3.73 15.16 -8.61
CA GLY A 394 2.73 16.21 -8.84
C GLY A 394 2.02 16.72 -7.58
N GLY A 395 2.11 16.02 -6.45
CA GLY A 395 1.57 16.53 -5.19
C GLY A 395 0.54 15.66 -4.50
N SER A 396 0.13 14.54 -5.08
CA SER A 396 -0.74 13.60 -4.39
C SER A 396 -0.07 13.10 -3.11
N LYS A 397 -0.86 12.93 -2.05
CA LYS A 397 -0.39 12.44 -0.75
C LYS A 397 -0.15 10.93 -0.79
N THR A 398 -1.00 10.23 -1.53
CA THR A 398 -0.93 8.77 -1.69
C THR A 398 -1.44 8.32 -3.06
N VAL A 399 -0.89 7.22 -3.51
CA VAL A 399 -1.35 6.49 -4.70
C VAL A 399 -1.57 5.03 -4.33
N LEU A 400 -2.73 4.50 -4.66
CA LEU A 400 -3.03 3.07 -4.62
C LEU A 400 -2.88 2.53 -6.03
N ALA A 401 -1.84 1.73 -6.28
CA ALA A 401 -1.43 1.31 -7.62
C ALA A 401 -1.14 -0.18 -7.72
N SER A 402 -1.24 -0.73 -8.91
CA SER A 402 -0.90 -2.13 -9.16
C SER A 402 0.59 -2.33 -9.39
N ALA A 403 1.18 -3.29 -8.69
CA ALA A 403 2.59 -3.68 -8.84
C ALA A 403 2.81 -4.75 -9.92
N LEU A 404 1.74 -5.41 -10.34
CA LEU A 404 1.70 -6.46 -11.35
C LEU A 404 0.44 -6.31 -12.20
N PRO A 405 0.37 -6.92 -13.38
CA PRO A 405 -0.84 -6.92 -14.19
C PRO A 405 -2.05 -7.46 -13.42
N VAL A 406 -3.16 -6.73 -13.44
CA VAL A 406 -4.41 -7.08 -12.77
C VAL A 406 -5.47 -7.58 -13.76
N ILE A 407 -6.36 -8.44 -13.28
CA ILE A 407 -7.52 -8.87 -14.06
C ILE A 407 -8.56 -7.77 -13.99
N SER A 408 -9.05 -7.27 -15.12
CA SER A 408 -9.98 -6.15 -15.20
C SER A 408 -11.24 -6.33 -14.35
N HIS A 409 -11.87 -7.51 -14.43
CA HIS A 409 -13.04 -7.81 -13.61
C HIS A 409 -12.74 -7.70 -12.12
N GLU A 410 -11.60 -8.23 -11.65
CA GLU A 410 -11.18 -8.16 -10.25
C GLU A 410 -10.81 -6.74 -9.83
N SER A 411 -10.20 -5.97 -10.73
CA SER A 411 -9.91 -4.55 -10.52
C SER A 411 -11.20 -3.75 -10.30
N SER A 412 -12.22 -3.97 -11.12
CA SER A 412 -13.54 -3.33 -10.97
C SER A 412 -14.22 -3.73 -9.66
N VAL A 413 -14.10 -5.00 -9.23
CA VAL A 413 -14.58 -5.48 -7.91
C VAL A 413 -13.82 -4.81 -6.77
N PHE A 414 -12.52 -4.64 -6.91
CA PHE A 414 -11.68 -3.99 -5.92
C PHE A 414 -12.10 -2.53 -5.70
N ILE A 415 -12.30 -1.76 -6.77
CA ILE A 415 -12.78 -0.38 -6.70
C ILE A 415 -14.19 -0.32 -6.11
N PHE A 416 -15.09 -1.21 -6.54
CA PHE A 416 -16.42 -1.32 -5.98
C PHE A 416 -16.40 -1.53 -4.45
N ARG A 417 -15.56 -2.46 -3.97
CA ARG A 417 -15.38 -2.72 -2.53
C ARG A 417 -14.83 -1.51 -1.78
N LEU A 418 -13.88 -0.78 -2.37
CA LEU A 418 -13.34 0.45 -1.79
C LEU A 418 -14.45 1.48 -1.60
N LEU A 419 -15.25 1.73 -2.63
CA LEU A 419 -16.33 2.71 -2.58
C LEU A 419 -17.48 2.27 -1.65
N LEU A 420 -17.82 0.98 -1.64
CA LEU A 420 -18.78 0.43 -0.68
C LEU A 420 -18.29 0.61 0.76
N ARG A 421 -16.99 0.44 1.00
CA ARG A 421 -16.39 0.65 2.33
C ARG A 421 -16.46 2.12 2.76
N ILE A 422 -16.22 3.06 1.85
CA ILE A 422 -16.41 4.49 2.11
C ILE A 422 -17.88 4.78 2.38
N LYS A 423 -18.80 4.26 1.57
CA LYS A 423 -20.23 4.50 1.68
C LYS A 423 -20.84 3.95 2.98
N SER A 424 -20.58 2.70 3.29
CA SER A 424 -21.34 1.96 4.30
C SER A 424 -20.57 1.62 5.57
N TYR A 425 -19.27 1.36 5.49
CA TYR A 425 -18.46 1.02 6.67
C TYR A 425 -17.98 2.27 7.42
N LEU A 426 -17.48 3.27 6.69
CA LEU A 426 -16.90 4.46 7.28
C LEU A 426 -17.87 5.21 8.21
N PRO A 427 -19.16 5.43 7.88
CA PRO A 427 -20.11 6.09 8.77
C PRO A 427 -20.23 5.43 10.15
N ARG A 428 -20.13 4.10 10.19
CA ARG A 428 -20.27 3.31 11.42
C ARG A 428 -19.06 3.41 12.34
N VAL A 429 -17.86 3.49 11.76
CA VAL A 429 -16.61 3.59 12.52
C VAL A 429 -16.39 5.00 13.03
N MET A 430 -16.76 6.02 12.26
CA MET A 430 -16.50 7.42 12.58
C MET A 430 -17.34 7.98 13.74
N GLU A 431 -18.37 7.27 14.18
CA GLU A 431 -19.13 7.69 15.37
C GLU A 431 -18.28 7.74 16.64
N ASN A 432 -17.26 6.89 16.73
CA ASN A 432 -16.48 6.71 17.94
C ASN A 432 -14.98 6.98 17.76
N SER A 433 -14.48 7.17 16.54
CA SER A 433 -13.05 7.33 16.28
C SER A 433 -12.75 7.99 14.94
N SER A 434 -11.64 8.70 14.86
CA SER A 434 -11.03 9.08 13.58
C SER A 434 -10.40 7.85 12.92
N LEU A 435 -10.36 7.84 11.58
CA LEU A 435 -9.79 6.75 10.79
C LEU A 435 -8.73 7.29 9.82
N ARG A 436 -7.66 6.55 9.58
CA ARG A 436 -6.69 6.88 8.55
C ARG A 436 -7.02 6.17 7.24
N TRP A 437 -6.69 6.82 6.13
CA TRP A 437 -6.87 6.23 4.80
C TRP A 437 -6.13 4.89 4.66
N SER A 438 -4.91 4.81 5.19
CA SER A 438 -4.13 3.56 5.21
C SER A 438 -4.86 2.42 5.91
N ASN A 439 -5.55 2.70 7.02
CA ASN A 439 -6.34 1.70 7.74
C ASN A 439 -7.57 1.26 6.93
N LEU A 440 -8.28 2.20 6.30
CA LEU A 440 -9.44 1.92 5.45
C LEU A 440 -9.07 0.93 4.33
N VAL A 441 -7.97 1.20 3.61
CA VAL A 441 -7.48 0.36 2.52
C VAL A 441 -6.97 -0.98 3.02
N THR A 442 -6.21 -1.01 4.12
CA THR A 442 -5.70 -2.27 4.67
C THR A 442 -6.83 -3.19 5.13
N GLY A 443 -7.87 -2.64 5.76
CA GLY A 443 -9.07 -3.43 6.12
C GLY A 443 -9.77 -4.02 4.88
N MET A 444 -9.82 -3.26 3.79
CA MET A 444 -10.34 -3.76 2.52
C MET A 444 -9.48 -4.88 1.94
N LEU A 445 -8.14 -4.71 1.94
CA LEU A 445 -7.21 -5.73 1.44
C LEU A 445 -7.33 -7.04 2.24
N ARG A 446 -7.41 -6.97 3.57
CA ARG A 446 -7.67 -8.13 4.43
C ARG A 446 -8.95 -8.87 4.05
N ARG A 447 -10.03 -8.12 3.88
CA ARG A 447 -11.31 -8.71 3.50
C ARG A 447 -11.26 -9.33 2.11
N SER A 448 -10.62 -8.68 1.14
CA SER A 448 -10.42 -9.23 -0.20
C SER A 448 -9.60 -10.51 -0.16
N TYR A 449 -8.52 -10.54 0.61
CA TYR A 449 -7.66 -11.73 0.77
C TYR A 449 -8.45 -12.97 1.19
N TYR A 450 -9.24 -12.88 2.25
CA TYR A 450 -10.02 -14.04 2.72
C TYR A 450 -11.22 -14.36 1.82
N THR A 451 -11.81 -13.36 1.20
CA THR A 451 -12.88 -13.60 0.22
C THR A 451 -12.35 -14.33 -1.00
N GLU A 452 -11.20 -13.93 -1.55
CA GLU A 452 -10.56 -14.61 -2.68
C GLU A 452 -10.15 -16.04 -2.31
N LEU A 453 -9.60 -16.26 -1.10
CA LEU A 453 -9.29 -17.60 -0.58
C LEU A 453 -10.55 -18.47 -0.52
N ALA A 454 -11.63 -17.95 0.03
CA ALA A 454 -12.88 -18.68 0.18
C ALA A 454 -13.51 -19.05 -1.18
N TYR A 455 -13.48 -18.14 -2.15
CA TYR A 455 -13.94 -18.43 -3.51
C TYR A 455 -13.09 -19.50 -4.19
N LEU A 456 -11.78 -19.42 -4.06
CA LEU A 456 -10.87 -20.43 -4.64
C LEU A 456 -11.05 -21.82 -4.01
N LEU A 457 -11.25 -21.88 -2.69
CA LEU A 457 -11.57 -23.13 -1.99
C LEU A 457 -12.87 -23.73 -2.51
N ARG A 458 -13.91 -22.90 -2.63
CA ARG A 458 -15.22 -23.32 -3.12
C ARG A 458 -15.18 -23.85 -4.56
N GLU A 459 -14.41 -23.19 -5.42
CA GLU A 459 -14.20 -23.62 -6.81
C GLU A 459 -13.51 -25.00 -6.89
N LYS A 460 -12.51 -25.20 -6.04
CA LYS A 460 -11.70 -26.43 -6.04
C LYS A 460 -12.36 -27.63 -5.37
N GLN A 461 -13.20 -27.41 -4.36
CA GLN A 461 -13.81 -28.49 -3.56
C GLN A 461 -15.21 -28.92 -4.02
N SER A 462 -15.80 -28.31 -5.05
CA SER A 462 -17.19 -28.45 -5.45
C SER A 462 -18.19 -27.70 -4.55
N THR A 463 -19.20 -27.12 -5.18
CA THR A 463 -20.25 -26.31 -4.51
C THR A 463 -21.10 -27.10 -3.50
N ASN A 464 -21.05 -28.45 -3.54
CA ASN A 464 -21.81 -29.28 -2.63
C ASN A 464 -21.24 -29.32 -1.19
N VAL A 465 -19.95 -29.00 -1.02
CA VAL A 465 -19.30 -29.00 0.30
C VAL A 465 -19.64 -27.73 1.10
N CYS A 466 -19.87 -26.60 0.42
CA CYS A 466 -20.23 -25.35 1.05
C CYS A 466 -21.41 -24.71 0.30
N PRO A 467 -22.65 -24.93 0.76
CA PRO A 467 -23.86 -24.30 0.21
C PRO A 467 -23.81 -22.77 0.26
N ASP A 468 -24.58 -22.10 -0.60
CA ASP A 468 -24.59 -20.64 -0.70
C ASP A 468 -24.84 -19.92 0.64
N ASN A 469 -25.79 -20.43 1.43
CA ASN A 469 -26.11 -19.85 2.73
C ASN A 469 -24.95 -19.94 3.73
N GLU A 470 -24.26 -21.08 3.79
CA GLU A 470 -23.10 -21.29 4.66
C GLU A 470 -21.90 -20.43 4.20
N PHE A 471 -21.72 -20.31 2.88
CA PHE A 471 -20.69 -19.47 2.31
C PHE A 471 -20.92 -17.98 2.62
N ILE A 472 -22.16 -17.51 2.55
CA ILE A 472 -22.54 -16.14 2.91
C ILE A 472 -22.34 -15.90 4.40
N ASP A 473 -22.77 -16.82 5.27
CA ASP A 473 -22.59 -16.74 6.72
C ASP A 473 -21.10 -16.71 7.10
N MET A 474 -20.29 -17.58 6.51
CA MET A 474 -18.86 -17.59 6.70
C MET A 474 -18.21 -16.24 6.36
N ASN A 475 -18.51 -15.67 5.18
CA ASN A 475 -17.98 -14.38 4.78
C ASN A 475 -18.43 -13.24 5.72
N PHE A 476 -19.64 -13.34 6.25
CA PHE A 476 -20.14 -12.40 7.24
C PHE A 476 -19.38 -12.53 8.57
N ARG A 477 -19.20 -13.73 9.10
CA ARG A 477 -18.41 -14.01 10.32
C ARG A 477 -16.96 -13.52 10.20
N ILE A 478 -16.34 -13.72 9.03
CA ILE A 478 -15.01 -13.18 8.71
C ILE A 478 -15.02 -11.66 8.78
N GLY A 479 -16.02 -11.01 8.18
CA GLY A 479 -16.15 -9.55 8.21
C GLY A 479 -16.21 -8.99 9.63
N ILE A 480 -16.93 -9.64 10.54
CA ILE A 480 -17.03 -9.26 11.96
C ILE A 480 -15.66 -9.28 12.67
N LEU A 481 -14.81 -10.24 12.35
CA LEU A 481 -13.48 -10.35 12.97
C LEU A 481 -12.49 -9.32 12.43
N LEU A 482 -12.73 -8.83 11.23
CA LEU A 482 -11.87 -7.86 10.55
C LEU A 482 -12.27 -6.41 10.81
N ASP A 483 -13.53 -6.13 11.15
CA ASP A 483 -14.08 -4.78 11.25
C ASP A 483 -14.92 -4.57 12.53
N PRO A 484 -14.40 -4.11 13.68
CA PRO A 484 -12.98 -3.81 13.98
C PRO A 484 -12.13 -5.08 14.12
N LEU A 485 -10.83 -4.91 14.02
CA LEU A 485 -9.89 -6.02 14.10
C LEU A 485 -9.87 -6.61 15.52
N HIS A 486 -10.28 -7.88 15.64
CA HIS A 486 -10.28 -8.60 16.91
C HIS A 486 -8.93 -9.27 17.20
N ASP A 487 -8.62 -9.45 18.48
CA ASP A 487 -7.45 -10.23 18.89
C ASP A 487 -7.52 -11.66 18.34
N ASN A 488 -6.38 -12.16 17.84
CA ASN A 488 -6.26 -13.48 17.22
C ASN A 488 -7.23 -13.67 16.02
N TRP A 489 -7.49 -12.58 15.30
CA TRP A 489 -8.42 -12.57 14.18
C TRP A 489 -8.07 -13.60 13.09
N HIS A 490 -6.78 -13.78 12.80
CA HIS A 490 -6.31 -14.71 11.77
C HIS A 490 -6.64 -16.15 12.13
N GLU A 491 -6.28 -16.58 13.33
CA GLU A 491 -6.53 -17.93 13.83
C GLU A 491 -8.03 -18.24 13.87
N LYS A 492 -8.84 -17.28 14.30
CA LYS A 492 -10.31 -17.40 14.30
C LYS A 492 -10.88 -17.52 12.89
N ILE A 493 -10.37 -16.75 11.93
CA ILE A 493 -10.81 -16.84 10.52
C ILE A 493 -10.41 -18.20 9.93
N MET A 494 -9.19 -18.66 10.16
CA MET A 494 -8.74 -19.98 9.70
C MET A 494 -9.64 -21.09 10.27
N HIS A 495 -10.04 -20.99 11.52
CA HIS A 495 -10.99 -21.92 12.14
C HIS A 495 -12.39 -21.86 11.49
N ILE A 496 -12.93 -20.66 11.24
CA ILE A 496 -14.21 -20.51 10.54
C ILE A 496 -14.16 -21.17 9.15
N ILE A 497 -13.06 -20.97 8.41
CA ILE A 497 -12.90 -21.57 7.08
C ILE A 497 -12.81 -23.10 7.18
N THR A 498 -12.02 -23.64 8.12
CA THR A 498 -11.88 -25.09 8.31
C THR A 498 -13.20 -25.75 8.70
N GLU A 499 -13.97 -25.13 9.59
CA GLU A 499 -15.33 -25.60 9.95
C GLU A 499 -16.27 -25.61 8.75
N THR A 500 -16.34 -24.50 8.00
CA THR A 500 -17.28 -24.35 6.90
C THR A 500 -16.97 -25.30 5.74
N PHE A 501 -15.70 -25.47 5.41
CA PHE A 501 -15.28 -26.36 4.33
C PHE A 501 -14.99 -27.80 4.78
N GLN A 502 -15.11 -28.10 6.07
CA GLN A 502 -14.86 -29.41 6.67
C GLN A 502 -13.46 -29.97 6.32
N ILE A 503 -12.44 -29.12 6.38
CA ILE A 503 -11.04 -29.46 6.08
C ILE A 503 -10.17 -29.28 7.33
N ASP A 504 -9.08 -30.07 7.42
CA ASP A 504 -8.09 -29.89 8.48
C ASP A 504 -7.28 -28.60 8.28
N ILE A 505 -6.79 -28.00 9.36
CA ILE A 505 -5.99 -26.76 9.32
C ILE A 505 -4.71 -26.95 8.49
N LYS A 506 -4.06 -28.12 8.57
CA LYS A 506 -2.84 -28.42 7.81
C LYS A 506 -3.12 -28.55 6.30
N ASP A 507 -4.28 -29.10 5.96
CA ASP A 507 -4.72 -29.19 4.57
C ASP A 507 -5.06 -27.80 4.01
N LEU A 508 -5.65 -26.92 4.82
CA LEU A 508 -5.89 -25.52 4.46
C LEU A 508 -4.57 -24.77 4.27
N GLU A 509 -3.62 -24.88 5.18
CA GLU A 509 -2.29 -24.26 5.06
C GLU A 509 -1.55 -24.77 3.82
N LYS A 510 -1.59 -26.05 3.58
CA LYS A 510 -1.05 -26.64 2.36
C LYS A 510 -1.73 -26.12 1.11
N PHE A 511 -3.07 -26.03 1.13
CA PHE A 511 -3.85 -25.47 0.01
C PHE A 511 -3.43 -24.02 -0.29
N ILE A 512 -3.27 -23.19 0.74
CA ILE A 512 -2.81 -21.80 0.61
C ILE A 512 -1.43 -21.77 -0.06
N ASN A 513 -0.50 -22.57 0.43
CA ASN A 513 0.86 -22.61 -0.11
C ASN A 513 0.91 -23.11 -1.56
N ASP A 514 0.04 -24.06 -1.93
CA ASP A 514 0.06 -24.67 -3.27
C ASP A 514 -0.74 -23.86 -4.31
N ASN A 515 -1.80 -23.16 -3.89
CA ASN A 515 -2.79 -22.59 -4.82
C ASN A 515 -3.06 -21.09 -4.63
N PHE A 516 -2.73 -20.48 -3.47
CA PHE A 516 -3.13 -19.12 -3.12
C PHE A 516 -1.93 -18.18 -2.88
N MET A 517 -0.83 -18.38 -3.59
CA MET A 517 0.39 -17.61 -3.39
C MET A 517 0.29 -16.14 -3.83
N MET A 518 -0.51 -15.84 -4.85
CA MET A 518 -0.60 -14.51 -5.44
C MET A 518 -2.06 -14.12 -5.76
N PRO A 519 -2.90 -13.90 -4.74
CA PRO A 519 -4.24 -13.37 -4.95
C PRO A 519 -4.21 -11.95 -5.52
N GLU A 520 -5.29 -11.53 -6.19
CA GLU A 520 -5.36 -10.24 -6.88
C GLU A 520 -5.16 -9.05 -5.93
N CYS A 521 -5.67 -9.15 -4.70
CA CYS A 521 -5.53 -8.10 -3.69
C CYS A 521 -4.07 -7.78 -3.32
N LEU A 522 -3.13 -8.73 -3.42
CA LEU A 522 -1.72 -8.49 -3.14
C LEU A 522 -1.01 -7.67 -4.24
N LYS A 523 -1.62 -7.54 -5.40
CA LYS A 523 -1.06 -6.74 -6.50
C LYS A 523 -1.20 -5.23 -6.25
N TYR A 524 -2.13 -4.80 -5.38
CA TYR A 524 -2.33 -3.39 -5.06
C TYR A 524 -1.49 -2.95 -3.87
N ILE A 525 -0.71 -1.90 -4.07
CA ILE A 525 0.23 -1.36 -3.07
C ILE A 525 -0.13 0.09 -2.76
N GLN A 526 -0.10 0.45 -1.48
CA GLN A 526 -0.24 1.82 -1.01
C GLN A 526 1.12 2.52 -1.01
N ILE A 527 1.26 3.57 -1.83
CA ILE A 527 2.50 4.32 -1.99
C ILE A 527 2.30 5.75 -1.49
N GLY A 528 3.36 6.35 -0.95
CA GLY A 528 3.32 7.71 -0.38
C GLY A 528 3.00 7.71 1.11
N ASN A 529 2.19 8.69 1.53
CA ASN A 529 1.86 8.95 2.93
C ASN A 529 0.36 8.76 3.25
N PRO A 530 -0.25 7.58 2.99
CA PRO A 530 -1.66 7.32 3.31
C PRO A 530 -1.95 7.36 4.82
N ASP A 531 -0.93 7.10 5.63
CA ASP A 531 -0.94 7.19 7.09
C ASP A 531 -1.06 8.64 7.61
N LEU A 532 -0.79 9.63 6.78
CA LEU A 532 -0.98 11.05 7.10
C LEU A 532 -2.33 11.61 6.64
N ILE A 533 -3.21 10.81 6.04
CA ILE A 533 -4.57 11.21 5.69
C ILE A 533 -5.50 10.75 6.81
N LEU A 534 -6.01 11.71 7.56
CA LEU A 534 -6.90 11.49 8.69
C LEU A 534 -8.33 11.87 8.29
N ILE A 535 -9.27 10.97 8.52
CA ILE A 535 -10.69 11.17 8.26
C ILE A 535 -11.35 11.43 9.62
N GLU A 536 -11.93 12.61 9.81
CA GLU A 536 -12.56 13.02 11.06
C GLU A 536 -13.96 13.57 10.83
N SER A 537 -14.88 13.32 11.75
CA SER A 537 -16.20 13.96 11.72
C SER A 537 -16.06 15.45 12.03
N GLY A 538 -16.86 16.30 11.37
CA GLY A 538 -16.83 17.75 11.55
C GLY A 538 -17.12 18.22 12.99
N GLU A 539 -17.67 17.35 13.85
CA GLU A 539 -17.88 17.65 15.27
C GLU A 539 -16.58 17.57 16.09
N HIS A 540 -15.65 16.69 15.74
CA HIS A 540 -14.34 16.58 16.40
C HIS A 540 -13.38 17.73 15.99
N ILE A 541 -13.53 18.28 14.79
CA ILE A 541 -12.69 19.40 14.32
C ILE A 541 -12.97 20.70 15.12
N LYS A 542 -14.17 20.85 15.69
CA LYS A 542 -14.55 22.03 16.47
C LYS A 542 -14.05 22.02 17.92
N LEU A 543 -13.50 20.91 18.40
CA LEU A 543 -13.05 20.71 19.78
C LEU A 543 -11.52 20.79 19.94
N ASN A 544 -10.77 20.89 18.86
CA ASN A 544 -9.32 21.11 18.82
C ASN A 544 -8.99 22.49 18.22
#